data_dc1fec60172b505bc78e13ce91ff2f38
#
_entry.id   dc1fec60172b505bc78e13ce91ff2f38
#
_cell.length_a   1.000
_cell.length_b   1.000
_cell.length_c   1.000
_cell.angle_alpha   90.00
_cell.angle_beta   90.00
_cell.angle_gamma   90.00
#
_symmetry.space_group_name_H-M   'P 1'
#
loop_
_entity.id
_entity.type
_entity.pdbx_description
1 polymer ?
#
loop_
_entity_poly.entity_id
_entity_poly.type
_entity_poly.pdbx_seq_one_letter_code
_entity_poly.pdbx_strand_id
1 'polypeptide(L)'
;MPKTAGTSLTQAALQAFGEARCEFDYGVGNPHTTARVAELSHQANDLFRLRERLQQDQVAMLAGHVPLPRYAPLFPSTRIVSFLREPLAQLLSHHAHINREQTPRPFEEFIRRPQGAGVQARMLANVPLEALGVVGITERYDDSLRVLNASLGLDLQAQQLNQNPQREALAQPLYTLPPGQATQVDALLRDERQLYARANRLLDSRLAMLDAGQPFTNGAISECSAQLVSGFAFRAEQTWPVALELQRNGQPEANLLATQHQARLRMLNAPREGCVGFEHRFAKPLQPGDGVSVTVAETGQLLGEWQMPVLSANQP
;
A
#
# COMPACT_ATOMS: atom_id res chain seq x y z
N MET A 1 7.01 -7.05 -2.49
CA MET A 1 8.21 -6.35 -1.97
C MET A 1 9.13 -7.32 -1.27
N PRO A 2 10.46 -7.11 -1.25
CA PRO A 2 11.38 -8.02 -0.58
C PRO A 2 11.25 -7.93 0.95
N LYS A 3 11.23 -9.11 1.61
CA LYS A 3 11.24 -9.26 3.08
C LYS A 3 10.02 -8.68 3.83
N THR A 4 8.85 -8.67 3.18
CA THR A 4 7.58 -8.18 3.72
C THR A 4 6.50 -9.28 3.66
N ALA A 5 6.71 -10.43 4.30
CA ALA A 5 5.80 -11.58 4.37
C ALA A 5 5.46 -12.25 3.01
N GLY A 6 6.17 -11.93 1.91
CA GLY A 6 5.86 -12.46 0.58
C GLY A 6 5.84 -13.99 0.51
N THR A 7 6.76 -14.67 1.18
CA THR A 7 6.82 -16.15 1.21
C THR A 7 5.56 -16.76 1.84
N SER A 8 5.11 -16.23 2.97
CA SER A 8 3.91 -16.73 3.67
C SER A 8 2.65 -16.52 2.84
N LEU A 9 2.50 -15.33 2.23
CA LEU A 9 1.36 -15.02 1.36
C LEU A 9 1.38 -15.90 0.08
N THR A 10 2.56 -16.04 -0.55
CA THR A 10 2.71 -16.90 -1.73
C THR A 10 2.30 -18.34 -1.44
N GLN A 11 2.73 -18.90 -0.32
CA GLN A 11 2.38 -20.28 0.02
C GLN A 11 0.90 -20.44 0.36
N ALA A 12 0.30 -19.49 1.08
CA ALA A 12 -1.14 -19.49 1.32
C ALA A 12 -1.93 -19.45 -0.02
N ALA A 13 -1.48 -18.63 -0.96
CA ALA A 13 -2.10 -18.52 -2.28
C ALA A 13 -1.88 -19.79 -3.14
N LEU A 14 -0.69 -20.37 -3.13
CA LEU A 14 -0.42 -21.64 -3.83
C LEU A 14 -1.30 -22.79 -3.33
N GLN A 15 -1.55 -22.85 -2.02
CA GLN A 15 -2.46 -23.85 -1.46
C GLN A 15 -3.91 -23.59 -1.85
N ALA A 16 -4.35 -22.32 -1.86
CA ALA A 16 -5.72 -21.97 -2.17
C ALA A 16 -6.05 -22.05 -3.66
N PHE A 17 -5.11 -21.66 -4.53
CA PHE A 17 -5.37 -21.54 -5.98
C PHE A 17 -4.72 -22.64 -6.83
N GLY A 18 -3.70 -23.30 -6.31
CA GLY A 18 -2.83 -24.20 -7.06
C GLY A 18 -1.75 -23.47 -7.88
N GLU A 19 -0.64 -24.16 -8.13
CA GLU A 19 0.54 -23.58 -8.81
C GLU A 19 0.21 -23.08 -10.23
N ALA A 20 -0.61 -23.81 -10.98
CA ALA A 20 -0.98 -23.46 -12.36
C ALA A 20 -1.75 -22.12 -12.49
N ARG A 21 -2.32 -21.61 -11.39
CA ARG A 21 -3.05 -20.34 -11.35
C ARG A 21 -2.27 -19.21 -10.70
N CYS A 22 -0.99 -19.40 -10.45
CA CYS A 22 -0.11 -18.41 -9.83
C CYS A 22 1.04 -18.05 -10.77
N GLU A 23 1.24 -16.76 -11.00
CA GLU A 23 2.35 -16.23 -11.80
C GLU A 23 3.27 -15.39 -10.93
N PHE A 24 4.55 -15.40 -11.28
CA PHE A 24 5.57 -14.71 -10.47
C PHE A 24 6.50 -13.85 -11.32
N ASP A 25 6.87 -12.67 -10.80
CA ASP A 25 7.89 -11.79 -11.37
C ASP A 25 8.94 -11.41 -10.30
N TYR A 26 10.12 -11.98 -10.41
CA TYR A 26 11.28 -11.65 -9.60
C TYR A 26 12.38 -10.93 -10.40
N GLY A 27 12.04 -10.46 -11.60
CA GLY A 27 12.92 -9.71 -12.49
C GLY A 27 13.46 -10.52 -13.66
N VAL A 28 14.15 -9.81 -14.55
CA VAL A 28 14.73 -10.37 -15.78
C VAL A 28 15.79 -11.41 -15.43
N GLY A 29 15.69 -12.59 -16.06
CA GLY A 29 16.66 -13.69 -15.88
C GLY A 29 16.61 -14.40 -14.53
N ASN A 30 15.66 -14.02 -13.65
CA ASN A 30 15.49 -14.73 -12.39
C ASN A 30 14.77 -16.06 -12.62
N PRO A 31 15.30 -17.20 -12.11
CA PRO A 31 14.70 -18.53 -12.32
C PRO A 31 13.31 -18.71 -11.69
N HIS A 32 12.93 -17.86 -10.74
CA HIS A 32 11.61 -17.85 -10.12
C HIS A 32 10.59 -16.96 -10.86
N THR A 33 10.99 -16.25 -11.92
CA THR A 33 10.05 -15.56 -12.80
C THR A 33 9.42 -16.62 -13.74
N THR A 34 8.08 -16.68 -13.75
CA THR A 34 7.38 -17.68 -14.56
C THR A 34 7.55 -17.41 -16.06
N ALA A 35 7.52 -18.47 -16.87
CA ALA A 35 7.82 -18.40 -18.30
C ALA A 35 6.94 -17.39 -19.04
N ARG A 36 5.63 -17.37 -18.75
CA ARG A 36 4.68 -16.41 -19.34
C ARG A 36 5.05 -14.96 -19.04
N VAL A 37 5.40 -14.67 -17.80
CA VAL A 37 5.83 -13.32 -17.38
C VAL A 37 7.16 -12.95 -18.02
N ALA A 38 8.12 -13.88 -18.08
CA ALA A 38 9.42 -13.66 -18.72
C ALA A 38 9.23 -13.35 -20.23
N GLU A 39 8.42 -14.13 -20.93
CA GLU A 39 8.14 -13.92 -22.36
C GLU A 39 7.41 -12.61 -22.61
N LEU A 40 6.21 -12.43 -22.01
CA LEU A 40 5.31 -11.34 -22.39
C LEU A 40 5.67 -10.00 -21.72
N SER A 41 6.12 -10.03 -20.48
CA SER A 41 6.43 -8.79 -19.73
C SER A 41 7.87 -8.32 -19.96
N HIS A 42 8.84 -9.22 -20.00
CA HIS A 42 10.26 -8.85 -20.08
C HIS A 42 10.82 -8.87 -21.48
N GLN A 43 10.53 -9.90 -22.29
CA GLN A 43 11.09 -10.03 -23.64
C GLN A 43 10.26 -9.24 -24.66
N ALA A 44 8.95 -9.48 -24.73
CA ALA A 44 8.05 -8.79 -25.66
C ALA A 44 7.64 -7.40 -25.20
N ASN A 45 7.72 -7.08 -23.90
CA ASN A 45 7.19 -5.87 -23.29
C ASN A 45 5.71 -5.59 -23.65
N ASP A 46 4.91 -6.64 -23.77
CA ASP A 46 3.50 -6.61 -24.16
C ASP A 46 2.59 -6.95 -22.97
N LEU A 47 2.36 -5.92 -22.14
CA LEU A 47 1.50 -6.05 -20.95
C LEU A 47 0.03 -6.27 -21.32
N PHE A 48 -0.41 -5.79 -22.50
CA PHE A 48 -1.78 -6.04 -22.95
C PHE A 48 -2.01 -7.53 -23.19
N ARG A 49 -1.11 -8.17 -23.95
CA ARG A 49 -1.16 -9.60 -24.20
C ARG A 49 -0.98 -10.42 -22.93
N LEU A 50 -0.12 -9.96 -22.00
CA LEU A 50 -0.01 -10.60 -20.69
C LEU A 50 -1.35 -10.60 -19.98
N ARG A 51 -2.06 -9.46 -19.90
CA ARG A 51 -3.38 -9.36 -19.27
C ARG A 51 -4.38 -10.33 -19.89
N GLU A 52 -4.46 -10.37 -21.24
CA GLU A 52 -5.36 -11.29 -21.95
C GLU A 52 -5.07 -12.75 -21.60
N ARG A 53 -3.79 -13.14 -21.57
CA ARG A 53 -3.38 -14.52 -21.24
C ARG A 53 -3.68 -14.86 -19.77
N LEU A 54 -3.44 -13.93 -18.84
CA LEU A 54 -3.79 -14.12 -17.42
C LEU A 54 -5.30 -14.35 -17.25
N GLN A 55 -6.13 -13.63 -18.01
CA GLN A 55 -7.59 -13.77 -17.98
C GLN A 55 -8.05 -15.09 -18.63
N GLN A 56 -7.55 -15.41 -19.82
CA GLN A 56 -7.89 -16.65 -20.54
C GLN A 56 -7.56 -17.91 -19.73
N ASP A 57 -6.41 -17.91 -19.08
CA ASP A 57 -5.92 -19.04 -18.29
C ASP A 57 -6.39 -18.98 -16.83
N GLN A 58 -7.31 -18.06 -16.51
CA GLN A 58 -7.92 -17.89 -15.18
C GLN A 58 -6.88 -17.79 -14.05
N VAL A 59 -5.77 -17.09 -14.30
CA VAL A 59 -4.74 -16.85 -13.29
C VAL A 59 -5.34 -16.10 -12.12
N ALA A 60 -5.18 -16.64 -10.92
CA ALA A 60 -5.74 -16.09 -9.70
C ALA A 60 -4.81 -15.05 -9.04
N MET A 61 -3.49 -15.21 -9.22
CA MET A 61 -2.50 -14.33 -8.60
C MET A 61 -1.32 -14.06 -9.54
N LEU A 62 -0.93 -12.79 -9.63
CA LEU A 62 0.39 -12.37 -10.11
C LEU A 62 1.12 -11.69 -8.95
N ALA A 63 2.24 -12.25 -8.53
CA ALA A 63 3.02 -11.73 -7.41
C ALA A 63 4.50 -11.55 -7.77
N GLY A 64 5.22 -10.69 -7.01
CA GLY A 64 6.64 -10.52 -7.27
C GLY A 64 7.30 -9.37 -6.53
N HIS A 65 8.56 -9.14 -6.91
CA HIS A 65 9.41 -8.07 -6.38
C HIS A 65 9.61 -6.96 -7.42
N VAL A 66 8.51 -6.40 -7.91
CA VAL A 66 8.50 -5.37 -8.96
C VAL A 66 7.84 -4.08 -8.48
N PRO A 67 8.21 -2.92 -9.03
CA PRO A 67 7.49 -1.68 -8.77
C PRO A 67 6.01 -1.81 -9.12
N LEU A 68 5.15 -1.39 -8.20
CA LEU A 68 3.70 -1.53 -8.33
C LEU A 68 3.14 -0.94 -9.66
N PRO A 69 3.60 0.23 -10.15
CA PRO A 69 3.09 0.79 -11.40
C PRO A 69 3.28 -0.10 -12.63
N ARG A 70 4.20 -1.06 -12.59
CA ARG A 70 4.42 -1.96 -13.73
C ARG A 70 3.17 -2.75 -14.09
N TYR A 71 2.47 -3.29 -13.09
CA TYR A 71 1.29 -4.13 -13.30
C TYR A 71 -0.02 -3.51 -12.83
N ALA A 72 0.02 -2.35 -12.17
CA ALA A 72 -1.19 -1.68 -11.71
C ALA A 72 -2.24 -1.47 -12.82
N PRO A 73 -1.85 -1.13 -14.09
CA PRO A 73 -2.84 -0.97 -15.17
C PRO A 73 -3.54 -2.27 -15.59
N LEU A 74 -3.03 -3.44 -15.18
CA LEU A 74 -3.61 -4.74 -15.58
C LEU A 74 -4.78 -5.17 -14.68
N PHE A 75 -4.85 -4.65 -13.46
CA PHE A 75 -5.78 -5.10 -12.42
C PHE A 75 -6.54 -3.93 -11.82
N PRO A 76 -7.82 -4.12 -11.40
CA PRO A 76 -8.49 -3.12 -10.58
C PRO A 76 -7.66 -2.78 -9.34
N SER A 77 -7.54 -1.49 -9.00
CA SER A 77 -6.77 -1.04 -7.83
C SER A 77 -7.23 -1.73 -6.53
N THR A 78 -8.52 -2.06 -6.44
CA THR A 78 -9.14 -2.79 -5.34
C THR A 78 -8.73 -4.26 -5.24
N ARG A 79 -8.05 -4.81 -6.24
CA ARG A 79 -7.48 -6.16 -6.23
C ARG A 79 -5.96 -6.18 -6.08
N ILE A 80 -5.35 -5.02 -5.89
CA ILE A 80 -3.91 -4.90 -5.65
C ILE A 80 -3.65 -5.03 -4.15
N VAL A 81 -2.76 -5.96 -3.82
CA VAL A 81 -2.33 -6.24 -2.44
C VAL A 81 -0.84 -5.91 -2.29
N SER A 82 -0.48 -5.22 -1.24
CA SER A 82 0.91 -4.96 -0.87
C SER A 82 1.12 -5.14 0.63
N PHE A 83 2.28 -5.65 1.02
CA PHE A 83 2.66 -5.76 2.43
C PHE A 83 3.84 -4.85 2.72
N LEU A 84 3.76 -4.15 3.84
CA LEU A 84 4.85 -3.36 4.40
C LEU A 84 5.38 -4.01 5.67
N ARG A 85 6.61 -3.68 6.00
CA ARG A 85 7.28 -4.09 7.22
C ARG A 85 7.88 -2.86 7.90
N GLU A 86 8.10 -2.93 9.22
CA GLU A 86 8.85 -1.90 9.93
C GLU A 86 10.17 -1.60 9.17
N PRO A 87 10.44 -0.33 8.81
CA PRO A 87 11.49 -0.01 7.82
C PRO A 87 12.89 -0.49 8.20
N LEU A 88 13.29 -0.36 9.46
CA LEU A 88 14.60 -0.84 9.90
C LEU A 88 14.66 -2.37 9.88
N ALA A 89 13.63 -3.04 10.35
CA ALA A 89 13.55 -4.50 10.32
C ALA A 89 13.55 -5.06 8.90
N GLN A 90 12.89 -4.36 7.96
CA GLN A 90 12.92 -4.70 6.54
C GLN A 90 14.34 -4.55 5.97
N LEU A 91 14.99 -3.39 6.19
CA LEU A 91 16.33 -3.08 5.71
C LEU A 91 17.37 -4.11 6.20
N LEU A 92 17.36 -4.41 7.49
CA LEU A 92 18.27 -5.39 8.11
C LEU A 92 18.02 -6.81 7.57
N SER A 93 16.76 -7.22 7.48
CA SER A 93 16.38 -8.52 6.91
C SER A 93 16.79 -8.66 5.46
N HIS A 94 16.71 -7.57 4.68
CA HIS A 94 17.08 -7.55 3.26
C HIS A 94 18.61 -7.62 3.10
N HIS A 95 19.36 -6.85 3.88
CA HIS A 95 20.82 -6.93 3.91
C HIS A 95 21.32 -8.34 4.26
N ALA A 96 20.77 -8.93 5.33
CA ALA A 96 21.12 -10.28 5.74
C ALA A 96 20.81 -11.34 4.66
N HIS A 97 19.71 -11.17 3.93
CA HIS A 97 19.32 -12.05 2.82
C HIS A 97 20.31 -11.95 1.65
N ILE A 98 20.61 -10.74 1.21
CA ILE A 98 21.57 -10.52 0.10
C ILE A 98 22.96 -11.07 0.45
N ASN A 99 23.41 -10.87 1.69
CA ASN A 99 24.73 -11.36 2.13
C ASN A 99 24.83 -12.89 2.23
N ARG A 100 23.69 -13.59 2.34
CA ARG A 100 23.70 -15.08 2.30
C ARG A 100 23.72 -15.62 0.88
N GLU A 101 23.10 -14.94 -0.06
CA GLU A 101 22.85 -15.45 -1.43
C GLU A 101 23.77 -14.84 -2.48
N GLN A 102 24.48 -13.76 -2.12
CA GLN A 102 25.40 -13.04 -2.99
C GLN A 102 26.72 -12.77 -2.28
N THR A 103 27.64 -12.06 -2.97
CA THR A 103 28.86 -11.58 -2.33
C THR A 103 28.54 -10.68 -1.15
N PRO A 104 29.03 -10.99 0.08
CA PRO A 104 28.79 -10.16 1.26
C PRO A 104 29.24 -8.71 1.06
N ARG A 105 28.42 -7.79 1.56
CA ARG A 105 28.67 -6.34 1.44
C ARG A 105 28.53 -5.67 2.78
N PRO A 106 29.40 -4.68 3.07
CA PRO A 106 29.24 -3.86 4.27
C PRO A 106 27.87 -3.17 4.28
N PHE A 107 27.28 -3.06 5.47
CA PHE A 107 25.97 -2.43 5.64
C PHE A 107 25.94 -0.99 5.12
N GLU A 108 27.00 -0.21 5.35
CA GLU A 108 27.15 1.18 4.88
C GLU A 108 27.08 1.32 3.36
N GLU A 109 27.63 0.35 2.63
CA GLU A 109 27.52 0.31 1.18
C GLU A 109 26.11 -0.07 0.74
N PHE A 110 25.52 -1.06 1.42
CA PHE A 110 24.19 -1.55 1.10
C PHE A 110 23.11 -0.48 1.26
N ILE A 111 23.09 0.29 2.36
CA ILE A 111 22.06 1.30 2.60
C ILE A 111 21.96 2.39 1.55
N ARG A 112 23.04 2.64 0.80
CA ARG A 112 23.13 3.66 -0.27
C ARG A 112 22.69 3.13 -1.63
N ARG A 113 22.47 1.83 -1.77
CA ARG A 113 22.05 1.21 -3.04
C ARG A 113 20.54 1.33 -3.26
N PRO A 114 20.09 1.21 -4.53
CA PRO A 114 18.65 1.16 -4.84
C PRO A 114 17.89 0.05 -4.11
N GLN A 115 18.55 -1.05 -3.74
CA GLN A 115 17.95 -2.15 -2.96
C GLN A 115 18.03 -1.93 -1.45
N GLY A 116 18.73 -0.88 -1.00
CA GLY A 116 18.90 -0.53 0.41
C GLY A 116 17.72 0.26 0.97
N ALA A 117 18.06 1.30 1.75
CA ALA A 117 17.05 2.15 2.39
C ALA A 117 16.06 2.75 1.37
N GLY A 118 14.79 2.86 1.74
CA GLY A 118 13.74 3.45 0.91
C GLY A 118 13.14 2.50 -0.15
N VAL A 119 13.42 1.19 -0.10
CA VAL A 119 12.95 0.24 -1.12
C VAL A 119 11.44 0.08 -1.14
N GLN A 120 10.76 0.12 0.02
CA GLN A 120 9.31 -0.01 0.10
C GLN A 120 8.61 1.19 -0.54
N ALA A 121 9.07 2.40 -0.24
CA ALA A 121 8.56 3.63 -0.83
C ALA A 121 8.76 3.66 -2.35
N ARG A 122 9.95 3.27 -2.83
CA ARG A 122 10.23 3.19 -4.29
C ARG A 122 9.38 2.16 -5.00
N MET A 123 9.15 1.01 -4.40
CA MET A 123 8.31 -0.04 -4.99
C MET A 123 6.85 0.39 -5.12
N LEU A 124 6.35 1.21 -4.21
CA LEU A 124 5.00 1.80 -4.30
C LEU A 124 4.93 3.00 -5.24
N ALA A 125 6.09 3.64 -5.55
CA ALA A 125 6.19 4.74 -6.51
C ALA A 125 5.13 5.84 -6.32
N ASN A 126 4.91 6.26 -5.07
CA ASN A 126 3.92 7.27 -4.69
C ASN A 126 2.45 6.92 -4.98
N VAL A 127 2.10 5.66 -5.20
CA VAL A 127 0.70 5.24 -5.31
C VAL A 127 0.00 5.50 -3.96
N PRO A 128 -1.19 6.12 -3.94
CA PRO A 128 -1.96 6.29 -2.71
C PRO A 128 -2.30 4.93 -2.11
N LEU A 129 -1.92 4.69 -0.86
CA LEU A 129 -2.19 3.41 -0.18
C LEU A 129 -3.68 3.13 -0.08
N GLU A 130 -4.46 4.17 0.13
CA GLU A 130 -5.92 4.12 0.29
C GLU A 130 -6.64 3.73 -1.01
N ALA A 131 -5.97 3.85 -2.18
CA ALA A 131 -6.51 3.40 -3.45
C ALA A 131 -6.34 1.89 -3.68
N LEU A 132 -5.49 1.22 -2.88
CA LEU A 132 -5.21 -0.21 -3.03
C LEU A 132 -6.26 -1.07 -2.33
N GLY A 133 -6.46 -2.27 -2.82
CA GLY A 133 -7.36 -3.25 -2.22
C GLY A 133 -6.95 -3.61 -0.80
N VAL A 134 -5.69 -4.00 -0.59
CA VAL A 134 -5.16 -4.30 0.75
C VAL A 134 -3.74 -3.78 0.90
N VAL A 135 -3.49 -3.13 2.02
CA VAL A 135 -2.13 -2.82 2.50
C VAL A 135 -1.95 -3.53 3.82
N GLY A 136 -1.23 -4.65 3.79
CA GLY A 136 -0.95 -5.47 4.97
C GLY A 136 0.35 -5.03 5.67
N ILE A 137 0.44 -5.39 6.94
CA ILE A 137 1.60 -5.14 7.82
C ILE A 137 2.19 -6.48 8.24
N THR A 138 3.48 -6.68 7.99
CA THR A 138 4.16 -7.95 8.25
C THR A 138 4.09 -8.36 9.72
N GLU A 139 4.24 -7.40 10.62
CA GLU A 139 4.17 -7.60 12.08
C GLU A 139 2.75 -7.89 12.58
N ARG A 140 1.75 -7.58 11.75
CA ARG A 140 0.32 -7.80 11.99
C ARG A 140 -0.27 -8.70 10.90
N TYR A 141 0.42 -9.81 10.64
CA TYR A 141 0.10 -10.68 9.51
C TYR A 141 -1.33 -11.24 9.58
N ASP A 142 -1.78 -11.69 10.76
CA ASP A 142 -3.11 -12.27 10.94
C ASP A 142 -4.21 -11.22 10.73
N ASP A 143 -4.06 -10.01 11.27
CA ASP A 143 -4.94 -8.87 11.01
C ASP A 143 -5.00 -8.55 9.51
N SER A 144 -3.84 -8.52 8.87
CA SER A 144 -3.71 -8.22 7.45
C SER A 144 -4.36 -9.28 6.58
N LEU A 145 -4.20 -10.55 6.95
CA LEU A 145 -4.82 -11.68 6.25
C LEU A 145 -6.35 -11.69 6.43
N ARG A 146 -6.83 -11.36 7.61
CA ARG A 146 -8.26 -11.20 7.89
C ARG A 146 -8.91 -10.14 7.00
N VAL A 147 -8.28 -8.97 6.90
CA VAL A 147 -8.73 -7.90 6.00
C VAL A 147 -8.64 -8.32 4.53
N LEU A 148 -7.57 -9.01 4.13
CA LEU A 148 -7.38 -9.50 2.77
C LEU A 148 -8.49 -10.48 2.37
N ASN A 149 -8.76 -11.47 3.21
CA ASN A 149 -9.79 -12.46 2.98
C ASN A 149 -11.16 -11.80 2.83
N ALA A 150 -11.53 -10.90 3.74
CA ALA A 150 -12.79 -10.19 3.68
C ALA A 150 -12.90 -9.29 2.43
N SER A 151 -11.82 -8.54 2.09
CA SER A 151 -11.83 -7.61 0.96
C SER A 151 -11.89 -8.28 -0.40
N LEU A 152 -11.34 -9.49 -0.54
CA LEU A 152 -11.24 -10.21 -1.81
C LEU A 152 -12.15 -11.44 -1.90
N GLY A 153 -12.92 -11.73 -0.86
CA GLY A 153 -13.79 -12.93 -0.78
C GLY A 153 -12.97 -14.22 -0.79
N LEU A 154 -11.85 -14.25 -0.08
CA LEU A 154 -10.93 -15.38 0.00
C LEU A 154 -10.98 -16.03 1.37
N ASP A 155 -10.41 -17.24 1.47
CA ASP A 155 -10.19 -17.97 2.73
C ASP A 155 -8.76 -18.50 2.82
N LEU A 156 -7.80 -17.58 2.69
CA LEU A 156 -6.38 -17.91 2.83
C LEU A 156 -6.08 -18.19 4.29
N GLN A 157 -5.44 -19.33 4.55
CA GLN A 157 -5.04 -19.70 5.90
C GLN A 157 -3.65 -19.19 6.25
N ALA A 158 -3.50 -18.68 7.46
CA ALA A 158 -2.19 -18.29 7.97
C ALA A 158 -1.27 -19.52 8.01
N GLN A 159 -0.21 -19.48 7.22
CA GLN A 159 0.79 -20.55 7.25
C GLN A 159 1.69 -20.37 8.46
N GLN A 160 1.74 -21.35 9.33
CA GLN A 160 2.63 -21.37 10.50
C GLN A 160 4.13 -21.57 10.13
N LEU A 161 4.51 -21.33 8.88
CA LEU A 161 5.86 -21.54 8.34
C LEU A 161 6.96 -20.74 9.03
N ASN A 162 6.60 -19.83 9.91
CA ASN A 162 7.53 -18.91 10.54
C ASN A 162 7.56 -19.02 12.08
N GLN A 163 6.98 -20.03 12.66
CA GLN A 163 7.27 -20.43 14.05
C GLN A 163 8.60 -21.20 14.12
N ASN A 164 9.67 -20.66 13.54
CA ASN A 164 10.99 -21.15 13.88
C ASN A 164 11.33 -20.58 15.27
N PRO A 165 11.53 -21.41 16.32
CA PRO A 165 11.99 -20.94 17.63
C PRO A 165 13.28 -20.13 17.56
N GLN A 166 14.10 -20.34 16.53
CA GLN A 166 15.25 -19.49 16.22
C GLN A 166 14.86 -18.08 15.73
N ARG A 167 13.60 -17.80 15.43
CA ARG A 167 13.13 -16.47 15.03
C ARG A 167 12.87 -15.55 16.21
N GLU A 168 12.52 -16.08 17.40
CA GLU A 168 12.55 -15.32 18.65
C GLU A 168 13.98 -14.93 19.01
N ALA A 169 14.96 -15.80 18.75
CA ALA A 169 16.37 -15.46 18.84
C ALA A 169 16.85 -14.50 17.75
N LEU A 170 16.17 -14.47 16.57
CA LEU A 170 16.42 -13.52 15.48
C LEU A 170 15.57 -12.23 15.60
N ALA A 171 14.56 -12.22 16.45
CA ALA A 171 13.81 -11.01 16.85
C ALA A 171 14.56 -10.20 17.91
N GLN A 172 15.54 -10.78 18.60
CA GLN A 172 16.55 -9.95 19.25
C GLN A 172 17.33 -9.19 18.16
N PRO A 173 17.69 -7.92 18.40
CA PRO A 173 18.38 -7.10 17.41
C PRO A 173 19.74 -7.74 17.11
N LEU A 174 19.77 -8.66 16.12
CA LEU A 174 21.00 -9.25 15.56
C LEU A 174 21.91 -8.20 14.94
N TYR A 175 21.43 -6.97 14.84
CA TYR A 175 22.17 -5.81 14.37
C TYR A 175 21.82 -4.62 15.25
N THR A 176 22.60 -4.44 16.30
CA THR A 176 22.77 -3.11 16.86
C THR A 176 23.50 -2.30 15.79
N LEU A 177 22.86 -1.28 15.25
CA LEU A 177 23.53 -0.37 14.32
C LEU A 177 24.79 0.15 15.01
N PRO A 178 25.94 0.17 14.31
CA PRO A 178 27.14 0.76 14.86
C PRO A 178 26.88 2.17 15.37
N PRO A 179 27.49 2.59 16.49
CA PRO A 179 27.37 3.97 16.99
C PRO A 179 27.68 4.96 15.88
N GLY A 180 26.83 5.98 15.68
CA GLY A 180 26.95 6.97 14.61
C GLY A 180 26.21 6.66 13.31
N GLN A 181 25.82 5.41 13.05
CA GLN A 181 25.01 5.07 11.87
C GLN A 181 23.50 5.29 12.10
N ALA A 182 23.04 5.28 13.34
CA ALA A 182 21.63 5.42 13.67
C ALA A 182 21.01 6.69 13.08
N THR A 183 21.66 7.85 13.24
CA THR A 183 21.16 9.13 12.71
C THR A 183 21.09 9.14 11.18
N GLN A 184 22.08 8.54 10.49
CA GLN A 184 22.07 8.43 9.03
C GLN A 184 20.95 7.52 8.54
N VAL A 185 20.80 6.35 9.17
CA VAL A 185 19.73 5.38 8.83
C VAL A 185 18.37 6.00 9.11
N ASP A 186 18.20 6.68 10.24
CA ASP A 186 16.94 7.37 10.58
C ASP A 186 16.55 8.42 9.54
N ALA A 187 17.51 9.21 9.07
CA ALA A 187 17.27 10.17 8.00
C ALA A 187 16.86 9.49 6.69
N LEU A 188 17.52 8.39 6.31
CA LEU A 188 17.22 7.63 5.09
C LEU A 188 15.86 6.91 5.15
N LEU A 189 15.39 6.52 6.33
CA LEU A 189 14.14 5.78 6.52
C LEU A 189 12.95 6.68 6.87
N ARG A 190 13.12 8.00 6.95
CA ARG A 190 12.06 8.95 7.37
C ARG A 190 10.77 8.76 6.57
N ASP A 191 10.87 8.76 5.26
CA ASP A 191 9.70 8.66 4.37
C ASP A 191 9.04 7.29 4.48
N GLU A 192 9.83 6.22 4.61
CA GLU A 192 9.30 4.87 4.83
C GLU A 192 8.62 4.72 6.18
N ARG A 193 9.10 5.39 7.24
CA ARG A 193 8.42 5.40 8.54
C ARG A 193 7.07 6.11 8.48
N GLN A 194 6.99 7.21 7.74
CA GLN A 194 5.70 7.90 7.52
C GLN A 194 4.74 7.00 6.71
N LEU A 195 5.25 6.37 5.66
CA LEU A 195 4.51 5.40 4.86
C LEU A 195 4.00 4.22 5.70
N TYR A 196 4.85 3.65 6.54
CA TYR A 196 4.51 2.54 7.43
C TYR A 196 3.47 2.94 8.49
N ALA A 197 3.62 4.12 9.10
CA ALA A 197 2.64 4.65 10.05
C ALA A 197 1.27 4.88 9.38
N ARG A 198 1.25 5.40 8.14
CA ARG A 198 0.02 5.55 7.35
C ARG A 198 -0.63 4.21 7.02
N ALA A 199 0.16 3.20 6.66
CA ALA A 199 -0.32 1.85 6.39
C ALA A 199 -0.94 1.19 7.64
N ASN A 200 -0.35 1.38 8.82
CA ASN A 200 -0.94 0.90 10.07
C ASN A 200 -2.29 1.54 10.34
N ARG A 201 -2.42 2.88 10.23
CA ARG A 201 -3.71 3.57 10.39
C ARG A 201 -4.76 3.08 9.38
N LEU A 202 -4.35 2.82 8.14
CA LEU A 202 -5.23 2.27 7.12
C LEU A 202 -5.72 0.86 7.47
N LEU A 203 -4.82 0.00 7.98
CA LEU A 203 -5.19 -1.33 8.46
C LEU A 203 -6.15 -1.26 9.65
N ASP A 204 -5.90 -0.37 10.63
CA ASP A 204 -6.80 -0.15 11.77
C ASP A 204 -8.19 0.29 11.32
N SER A 205 -8.27 1.24 10.38
CA SER A 205 -9.54 1.69 9.82
C SER A 205 -10.31 0.56 9.12
N ARG A 206 -9.61 -0.29 8.36
CA ARG A 206 -10.22 -1.45 7.68
C ARG A 206 -10.73 -2.50 8.67
N LEU A 207 -9.97 -2.78 9.71
CA LEU A 207 -10.39 -3.70 10.78
C LEU A 207 -11.62 -3.17 11.49
N ALA A 208 -11.65 -1.88 11.85
CA ALA A 208 -12.79 -1.26 12.50
C ALA A 208 -14.07 -1.36 11.65
N MET A 209 -13.98 -1.11 10.33
CA MET A 209 -15.11 -1.27 9.41
C MET A 209 -15.56 -2.73 9.30
N LEU A 210 -14.59 -3.65 9.21
CA LEU A 210 -14.86 -5.08 9.15
C LEU A 210 -15.56 -5.59 10.44
N ASP A 211 -15.07 -5.17 11.61
CA ASP A 211 -15.63 -5.52 12.90
C ASP A 211 -17.06 -4.96 13.10
N ALA A 212 -17.32 -3.79 12.52
CA ALA A 212 -18.64 -3.18 12.51
C ALA A 212 -19.59 -3.80 11.46
N GLY A 213 -19.13 -4.74 10.63
CA GLY A 213 -19.91 -5.31 9.53
C GLY A 213 -20.24 -4.27 8.43
N GLN A 214 -19.43 -3.21 8.32
CA GLN A 214 -19.64 -2.13 7.38
C GLN A 214 -18.71 -2.24 6.16
N PRO A 215 -19.17 -1.83 4.96
CA PRO A 215 -18.33 -1.84 3.78
C PRO A 215 -17.23 -0.78 3.89
N PHE A 216 -15.99 -1.17 3.60
CA PHE A 216 -14.86 -0.24 3.56
C PHE A 216 -14.89 0.60 2.28
N THR A 217 -14.66 1.90 2.42
CA THR A 217 -14.50 2.84 1.31
C THR A 217 -13.02 3.18 1.13
N ASN A 218 -12.49 2.94 -0.06
CA ASN A 218 -11.18 3.41 -0.48
C ASN A 218 -11.24 4.92 -0.68
N GLY A 219 -10.46 5.71 0.06
CA GLY A 219 -10.53 7.16 -0.08
C GLY A 219 -9.56 7.90 0.84
N ALA A 220 -9.23 9.12 0.45
CA ALA A 220 -8.39 10.01 1.22
C ALA A 220 -8.58 11.47 0.80
N ILE A 221 -8.23 12.42 1.68
CA ILE A 221 -7.93 13.78 1.30
C ILE A 221 -6.57 13.76 0.59
N SER A 222 -6.52 14.28 -0.64
CA SER A 222 -5.30 14.36 -1.46
C SER A 222 -4.61 15.72 -1.32
N GLU A 223 -5.39 16.78 -1.17
CA GLU A 223 -4.94 18.15 -1.02
C GLU A 223 -5.89 18.90 -0.10
N CYS A 224 -5.34 19.72 0.78
CA CYS A 224 -6.08 20.69 1.55
C CYS A 224 -5.26 21.97 1.70
N SER A 225 -5.89 23.11 1.42
CA SER A 225 -5.33 24.44 1.50
C SER A 225 -6.33 25.39 2.15
N ALA A 226 -5.97 26.65 2.34
CA ALA A 226 -6.90 27.64 2.88
C ALA A 226 -8.20 27.81 2.04
N GLN A 227 -8.16 27.49 0.75
CA GLN A 227 -9.28 27.74 -0.17
C GLN A 227 -9.96 26.48 -0.70
N LEU A 228 -9.31 25.33 -0.59
CA LEU A 228 -9.71 24.11 -1.29
C LEU A 228 -9.42 22.87 -0.45
N VAL A 229 -10.34 21.91 -0.47
CA VAL A 229 -10.08 20.52 -0.11
C VAL A 229 -10.46 19.64 -1.28
N SER A 230 -9.62 18.68 -1.61
CA SER A 230 -9.86 17.69 -2.66
C SER A 230 -9.37 16.30 -2.25
N GLY A 231 -9.91 15.28 -2.91
CA GLY A 231 -9.55 13.90 -2.63
C GLY A 231 -10.29 12.93 -3.53
N PHE A 232 -10.40 11.70 -3.06
CA PHE A 232 -11.12 10.66 -3.78
C PHE A 232 -11.82 9.70 -2.80
N ALA A 233 -12.90 9.05 -3.30
CA ALA A 233 -13.59 7.99 -2.59
C ALA A 233 -14.27 7.03 -3.56
N PHE A 234 -14.09 5.70 -3.34
CA PHE A 234 -14.75 4.66 -4.12
C PHE A 234 -14.79 3.34 -3.34
N ARG A 235 -15.70 2.44 -3.75
CA ARG A 235 -15.73 1.06 -3.27
C ARG A 235 -15.48 0.10 -4.44
N ALA A 236 -14.96 -1.08 -4.13
CA ALA A 236 -14.90 -2.17 -5.09
C ALA A 236 -16.31 -2.47 -5.61
N GLU A 237 -16.44 -2.69 -6.91
CA GLU A 237 -17.71 -3.10 -7.56
C GLU A 237 -18.86 -2.08 -7.51
N GLN A 238 -18.68 -0.92 -6.86
CA GLN A 238 -19.71 0.11 -6.81
C GLN A 238 -19.69 1.00 -8.07
N THR A 239 -20.83 1.09 -8.77
CA THR A 239 -20.97 1.89 -9.99
C THR A 239 -21.49 3.31 -9.74
N TRP A 240 -22.10 3.58 -8.58
CA TRP A 240 -22.56 4.92 -8.19
C TRP A 240 -21.51 5.65 -7.33
N PRO A 241 -21.55 7.00 -7.30
CA PRO A 241 -20.58 7.78 -6.54
C PRO A 241 -20.77 7.61 -5.03
N VAL A 242 -19.67 7.69 -4.28
CA VAL A 242 -19.71 7.75 -2.82
C VAL A 242 -20.15 9.13 -2.37
N ALA A 243 -21.13 9.18 -1.47
CA ALA A 243 -21.57 10.41 -0.81
C ALA A 243 -20.69 10.68 0.42
N LEU A 244 -20.28 11.92 0.60
CA LEU A 244 -19.33 12.37 1.61
C LEU A 244 -19.89 13.55 2.40
N GLU A 245 -19.57 13.63 3.67
CA GLU A 245 -19.79 14.77 4.53
C GLU A 245 -18.46 15.47 4.81
N LEU A 246 -18.40 16.75 4.50
CA LEU A 246 -17.31 17.65 4.82
C LEU A 246 -17.68 18.44 6.07
N GLN A 247 -16.81 18.45 7.05
CA GLN A 247 -16.96 19.25 8.26
C GLN A 247 -15.79 20.22 8.40
N ARG A 248 -16.09 21.42 8.93
CA ARG A 248 -15.12 22.42 9.37
C ARG A 248 -15.29 22.64 10.86
N ASN A 249 -14.23 22.45 11.64
CA ASN A 249 -14.25 22.59 13.11
C ASN A 249 -15.37 21.76 13.78
N GLY A 250 -15.65 20.56 13.24
CA GLY A 250 -16.72 19.69 13.71
C GLY A 250 -18.14 20.14 13.35
N GLN A 251 -18.30 21.18 12.54
CA GLN A 251 -19.60 21.63 12.03
C GLN A 251 -19.75 21.26 10.56
N PRO A 252 -20.96 20.87 10.11
CA PRO A 252 -21.22 20.57 8.70
C PRO A 252 -20.87 21.77 7.81
N GLU A 253 -20.06 21.55 6.78
CA GLU A 253 -19.66 22.53 5.77
C GLU A 253 -20.36 22.25 4.43
N ALA A 254 -20.29 20.99 3.95
CA ALA A 254 -20.88 20.59 2.68
C ALA A 254 -21.13 19.07 2.60
N ASN A 255 -22.11 18.69 1.76
CA ASN A 255 -22.30 17.34 1.27
C ASN A 255 -21.71 17.23 -0.13
N LEU A 256 -20.87 16.22 -0.38
CA LEU A 256 -20.14 16.06 -1.63
C LEU A 256 -20.45 14.69 -2.25
N LEU A 257 -20.25 14.58 -3.56
CA LEU A 257 -20.25 13.32 -4.29
C LEU A 257 -18.89 13.09 -4.96
N ALA A 258 -18.36 11.91 -4.84
CA ALA A 258 -17.09 11.53 -5.47
C ALA A 258 -17.32 11.20 -6.96
N THR A 259 -17.36 12.24 -7.81
CA THR A 259 -17.70 12.14 -9.23
C THR A 259 -16.63 12.68 -10.17
N GLN A 260 -15.65 13.43 -9.66
CA GLN A 260 -14.67 14.10 -10.52
C GLN A 260 -13.65 13.10 -11.06
N HIS A 261 -13.21 13.32 -12.29
CA HIS A 261 -12.18 12.50 -12.91
C HIS A 261 -10.80 12.75 -12.27
N GLN A 262 -10.16 11.66 -11.89
CA GLN A 262 -8.81 11.62 -11.32
C GLN A 262 -7.91 10.78 -12.23
N ALA A 263 -7.13 11.44 -13.09
CA ALA A 263 -6.28 10.77 -14.10
C ALA A 263 -5.32 9.74 -13.46
N ARG A 264 -4.75 10.05 -12.30
CA ARG A 264 -3.87 9.16 -11.56
C ARG A 264 -4.58 7.87 -11.10
N LEU A 265 -5.82 7.98 -10.66
CA LEU A 265 -6.61 6.82 -10.23
C LEU A 265 -7.13 6.01 -11.42
N ARG A 266 -7.41 6.64 -12.55
CA ARG A 266 -7.68 5.94 -13.81
C ARG A 266 -6.49 5.08 -14.23
N MET A 267 -5.25 5.59 -14.12
CA MET A 267 -4.04 4.80 -14.41
C MET A 267 -3.85 3.61 -13.47
N LEU A 268 -4.43 3.66 -12.27
CA LEU A 268 -4.48 2.54 -11.33
C LEU A 268 -5.70 1.63 -11.54
N ASN A 269 -6.44 1.82 -12.61
CA ASN A 269 -7.66 1.08 -12.91
C ASN A 269 -8.68 1.11 -11.76
N ALA A 270 -8.83 2.30 -11.14
CA ALA A 270 -9.87 2.54 -10.13
C ALA A 270 -11.27 2.46 -10.78
N PRO A 271 -12.33 2.12 -10.02
CA PRO A 271 -13.69 2.05 -10.54
C PRO A 271 -14.14 3.33 -11.25
N ARG A 272 -15.21 3.22 -12.05
CA ARG A 272 -15.85 4.34 -12.75
C ARG A 272 -14.89 5.13 -13.65
N GLU A 273 -13.94 4.46 -14.28
CA GLU A 273 -12.92 5.09 -15.14
C GLU A 273 -12.14 6.22 -14.45
N GLY A 274 -11.97 6.12 -13.11
CA GLY A 274 -11.33 7.16 -12.32
C GLY A 274 -12.20 8.38 -11.99
N CYS A 275 -13.52 8.34 -12.30
CA CYS A 275 -14.47 9.38 -11.88
C CYS A 275 -14.89 9.17 -10.43
N VAL A 276 -13.93 9.32 -9.51
CA VAL A 276 -14.04 9.01 -8.08
C VAL A 276 -13.52 10.16 -7.19
N GLY A 277 -13.20 11.30 -7.78
CA GLY A 277 -12.68 12.47 -7.07
C GLY A 277 -13.79 13.34 -6.49
N PHE A 278 -13.44 14.10 -5.47
CA PHE A 278 -14.24 15.18 -4.91
C PHE A 278 -13.39 16.44 -4.73
N GLU A 279 -14.04 17.59 -4.79
CA GLU A 279 -13.45 18.91 -4.54
C GLU A 279 -14.49 19.81 -3.89
N HIS A 280 -14.06 20.61 -2.91
CA HIS A 280 -14.85 21.69 -2.34
C HIS A 280 -13.99 22.94 -2.18
N ARG A 281 -14.52 24.07 -2.65
CA ARG A 281 -13.94 25.41 -2.44
C ARG A 281 -14.63 26.09 -1.29
N PHE A 282 -13.88 26.47 -0.28
CA PHE A 282 -14.40 27.16 0.89
C PHE A 282 -14.85 28.58 0.50
N ALA A 283 -16.12 28.93 0.77
CA ALA A 283 -16.63 30.29 0.55
C ALA A 283 -15.88 31.35 1.35
N LYS A 284 -15.43 30.96 2.55
CA LYS A 284 -14.52 31.76 3.39
C LYS A 284 -13.25 30.93 3.61
N PRO A 285 -12.06 31.44 3.23
CA PRO A 285 -10.81 30.72 3.44
C PRO A 285 -10.65 30.20 4.88
N LEU A 286 -10.03 29.03 5.01
CA LEU A 286 -9.67 28.49 6.32
C LEU A 286 -8.67 29.41 7.01
N GLN A 287 -8.87 29.60 8.30
CA GLN A 287 -7.98 30.37 9.16
C GLN A 287 -6.96 29.46 9.86
N PRO A 288 -5.80 29.96 10.28
CA PRO A 288 -4.87 29.20 11.10
C PRO A 288 -5.58 28.55 12.29
N GLY A 289 -5.41 27.23 12.45
CA GLY A 289 -6.07 26.44 13.49
C GLY A 289 -7.41 25.79 13.07
N ASP A 290 -8.02 26.20 11.95
CA ASP A 290 -9.21 25.51 11.44
C ASP A 290 -8.91 24.04 11.10
N GLY A 291 -9.80 23.15 11.53
CA GLY A 291 -9.78 21.73 11.22
C GLY A 291 -10.79 21.38 10.14
N VAL A 292 -10.42 20.44 9.25
CA VAL A 292 -11.27 19.90 8.20
C VAL A 292 -11.28 18.39 8.32
N SER A 293 -12.45 17.75 8.25
CA SER A 293 -12.60 16.31 8.16
C SER A 293 -13.56 15.91 7.05
N VAL A 294 -13.29 14.77 6.41
CA VAL A 294 -14.15 14.20 5.39
C VAL A 294 -14.52 12.78 5.81
N THR A 295 -15.81 12.50 5.88
CA THR A 295 -16.36 11.18 6.23
C THR A 295 -17.27 10.66 5.11
N VAL A 296 -17.43 9.33 5.07
CA VAL A 296 -18.41 8.68 4.20
C VAL A 296 -19.79 8.82 4.83
N ALA A 297 -20.73 9.45 4.15
CA ALA A 297 -22.05 9.78 4.69
C ALA A 297 -22.84 8.54 5.18
N GLU A 298 -22.71 7.42 4.47
CA GLU A 298 -23.44 6.17 4.80
C GLU A 298 -22.88 5.47 6.04
N THR A 299 -21.55 5.44 6.22
CA THR A 299 -20.91 4.60 7.23
C THR A 299 -20.22 5.38 8.34
N GLY A 300 -20.07 6.68 8.19
CA GLY A 300 -19.25 7.52 9.09
C GLY A 300 -17.74 7.26 9.00
N GLN A 301 -17.28 6.40 8.03
CA GLN A 301 -15.85 6.15 7.87
C GLN A 301 -15.11 7.44 7.61
N LEU A 302 -14.12 7.74 8.45
CA LEU A 302 -13.22 8.89 8.27
C LEU A 302 -12.24 8.60 7.12
N LEU A 303 -12.25 9.47 6.10
CA LEU A 303 -11.31 9.40 4.97
C LEU A 303 -10.06 10.25 5.19
N GLY A 304 -10.15 11.27 6.02
CA GLY A 304 -9.01 12.09 6.38
C GLY A 304 -9.38 13.30 7.20
N GLU A 305 -8.38 13.79 7.91
CA GLU A 305 -8.42 15.04 8.68
C GLU A 305 -7.23 15.90 8.29
N TRP A 306 -7.43 17.20 8.33
CA TRP A 306 -6.39 18.19 8.09
C TRP A 306 -6.61 19.41 8.96
N GLN A 307 -5.53 20.00 9.41
CA GLN A 307 -5.56 21.21 10.23
C GLN A 307 -4.72 22.31 9.59
N MET A 308 -5.30 23.52 9.47
CA MET A 308 -4.59 24.67 8.94
C MET A 308 -3.44 25.04 9.89
N PRO A 309 -2.17 25.05 9.40
CA PRO A 309 -1.04 25.38 10.25
C PRO A 309 -1.19 26.74 10.92
N VAL A 310 -0.94 26.77 12.22
CA VAL A 310 -0.77 28.02 12.95
C VAL A 310 0.66 28.49 12.70
N LEU A 311 0.84 29.60 12.02
CA LEU A 311 2.16 30.20 11.85
C LEU A 311 2.70 30.54 13.25
N SER A 312 3.68 29.77 13.71
CA SER A 312 4.40 30.14 14.94
C SER A 312 5.12 31.45 14.67
N ALA A 313 4.82 32.46 15.48
CA ALA A 313 5.38 33.82 15.38
C ALA A 313 6.90 33.91 15.67
N ASN A 314 7.61 32.78 15.71
CA ASN A 314 9.04 32.68 16.01
C ASN A 314 9.76 31.68 15.14
N GLN A 315 10.18 32.11 13.95
CA GLN A 315 11.48 31.72 13.39
C GLN A 315 12.03 32.96 12.67
N PRO A 316 13.12 33.56 13.18
CA PRO A 316 13.83 34.64 12.47
C PRO A 316 14.57 34.11 11.25
#